data_b73791c9236433c581fae00205c34934
#
_entry.id   b73791c9236433c581fae00205c34934
#
_cell.length_a   1.000
_cell.length_b   1.000
_cell.length_c   1.000
_cell.angle_alpha   90.00
_cell.angle_beta   90.00
_cell.angle_gamma   90.00
#
_symmetry.space_group_name_H-M   'P 1'
#
loop_
_entity.id
_entity.type
_entity.pdbx_description
1 polymer ?
#
loop_
_entity_poly.entity_id
_entity_poly.type
_entity_poly.pdbx_seq_one_letter_code
_entity_poly.pdbx_strand_id
1 'polypeptide(L)'
;MIFEKPKRVRLKGKALSDLNRKIHNRDHNRCVICGAWVDPGKKYHHEPCGINKSDEEQKGVVLCDTCHFQRHNGKNSLEIREKIEEYLKKCYE
;
A
#
# COMPACT_ATOMS: atom_id res chain seq x y z
N MET A 1 -11.45 -28.22 -14.37
CA MET A 1 -10.92 -27.52 -13.17
C MET A 1 -11.33 -26.07 -13.22
N ILE A 2 -12.04 -25.61 -12.22
CA ILE A 2 -12.51 -24.24 -12.15
C ILE A 2 -11.48 -23.43 -11.37
N PHE A 3 -10.84 -22.47 -12.04
CA PHE A 3 -9.96 -21.52 -11.36
C PHE A 3 -10.82 -20.40 -10.76
N GLU A 4 -10.98 -20.38 -9.46
CA GLU A 4 -11.58 -19.25 -8.81
C GLU A 4 -10.58 -18.11 -8.79
N LYS A 5 -10.98 -16.96 -9.33
CA LYS A 5 -10.19 -15.74 -9.18
C LYS A 5 -10.18 -15.34 -7.71
N PRO A 6 -9.01 -14.99 -7.13
CA PRO A 6 -8.99 -14.49 -5.76
C PRO A 6 -9.95 -13.31 -5.64
N LYS A 7 -10.81 -13.35 -4.65
CA LYS A 7 -11.73 -12.25 -4.38
C LYS A 7 -10.94 -11.05 -3.91
N ARG A 8 -11.00 -9.97 -4.67
CA ARG A 8 -10.42 -8.69 -4.27
C ARG A 8 -11.43 -7.95 -3.40
N VAL A 9 -10.93 -7.36 -2.32
CA VAL A 9 -11.74 -6.49 -1.48
C VAL A 9 -11.77 -5.10 -2.12
N ARG A 10 -12.96 -4.56 -2.32
CA ARG A 10 -13.15 -3.20 -2.81
C ARG A 10 -14.04 -2.44 -1.85
N LEU A 11 -13.46 -1.47 -1.17
CA LEU A 11 -14.15 -0.64 -0.21
C LEU A 11 -14.52 0.70 -0.83
N LYS A 12 -15.59 1.31 -0.30
CA LYS A 12 -16.07 2.62 -0.73
C LYS A 12 -16.44 3.46 0.47
N GLY A 13 -16.44 4.78 0.30
CA GLY A 13 -16.90 5.72 1.30
C GLY A 13 -16.20 5.58 2.64
N LYS A 14 -16.98 5.49 3.70
CA LYS A 14 -16.44 5.44 5.06
C LYS A 14 -15.52 4.23 5.30
N ALA A 15 -15.86 3.07 4.76
CA ALA A 15 -15.05 1.87 4.93
C ALA A 15 -13.64 2.05 4.34
N LEU A 16 -13.54 2.67 3.17
CA LEU A 16 -12.24 2.97 2.55
C LEU A 16 -11.48 4.03 3.36
N SER A 17 -12.17 5.06 3.83
CA SER A 17 -11.57 6.09 4.67
C SER A 17 -11.03 5.52 5.98
N ASP A 18 -11.77 4.62 6.61
CA ASP A 18 -11.34 3.95 7.84
C ASP A 18 -10.11 3.07 7.60
N LEU A 19 -10.07 2.35 6.49
CA LEU A 19 -8.90 1.54 6.12
C LEU A 19 -7.67 2.43 5.88
N ASN A 20 -7.85 3.55 5.18
CA ASN A 20 -6.76 4.50 4.93
C ASN A 20 -6.20 5.04 6.26
N ARG A 21 -7.07 5.40 7.18
CA ARG A 21 -6.65 5.86 8.51
C ARG A 21 -5.88 4.77 9.26
N LYS A 22 -6.36 3.53 9.20
CA LYS A 22 -5.72 2.41 9.86
C LYS A 22 -4.31 2.16 9.33
N ILE A 23 -4.14 2.21 8.02
CA ILE A 23 -2.83 2.07 7.38
C ILE A 23 -1.90 3.22 7.75
N HIS A 24 -2.41 4.47 7.72
CA HIS A 24 -1.62 5.64 8.13
C HIS A 24 -1.20 5.55 9.61
N ASN A 25 -2.09 5.09 10.47
CA ASN A 25 -1.74 4.93 11.90
C ASN A 25 -0.67 3.86 12.08
N ARG A 26 -0.76 2.75 11.37
CA ARG A 26 0.27 1.70 11.41
C ARG A 26 1.62 2.22 10.96
N ASP A 27 1.65 3.01 9.89
CA ASP A 27 2.87 3.52 9.28
C ASP A 27 3.29 4.89 9.87
N HIS A 28 2.59 5.37 10.90
CA HIS A 28 2.90 6.62 11.64
C HIS A 28 2.89 7.86 10.75
N ASN A 29 2.03 7.89 9.71
CA ASN A 29 1.95 8.97 8.73
C ASN A 29 3.30 9.26 8.07
N ARG A 30 4.09 8.22 7.85
CA ARG A 30 5.41 8.33 7.21
C ARG A 30 5.54 7.35 6.07
N CYS A 31 6.25 7.77 5.03
CA CYS A 31 6.60 6.89 3.93
C CYS A 31 7.42 5.71 4.45
N VAL A 32 7.01 4.48 4.12
CA VAL A 32 7.70 3.27 4.59
C VAL A 32 9.07 3.07 3.94
N ILE A 33 9.37 3.83 2.90
CA ILE A 33 10.65 3.73 2.17
C ILE A 33 11.66 4.77 2.67
N CYS A 34 11.27 6.06 2.68
CA CYS A 34 12.20 7.15 3.01
C CYS A 34 11.93 7.82 4.35
N GLY A 35 10.82 7.53 5.01
CA GLY A 35 10.48 8.10 6.30
C GLY A 35 9.89 9.50 6.26
N ALA A 36 9.66 10.08 5.07
CA ALA A 36 9.09 11.41 4.95
C ALA A 36 7.65 11.42 5.47
N TRP A 37 7.27 12.52 6.11
CA TRP A 37 5.89 12.69 6.57
C TRP A 37 4.93 12.74 5.40
N VAL A 38 3.79 12.05 5.55
CA VAL A 38 2.73 12.00 4.54
C VAL A 38 1.43 12.42 5.19
N ASP A 39 0.70 13.34 4.54
CA ASP A 39 -0.58 13.81 5.04
C ASP A 39 -1.56 12.64 5.22
N PRO A 40 -2.24 12.54 6.39
CA PRO A 40 -3.20 11.44 6.62
C PRO A 40 -4.36 11.41 5.63
N GLY A 41 -4.64 12.50 4.94
CA GLY A 41 -5.66 12.55 3.89
C GLY A 41 -5.24 11.92 2.58
N LYS A 42 -3.94 11.67 2.40
CA LYS A 42 -3.46 11.03 1.18
C LYS A 42 -3.78 9.55 1.18
N LYS A 43 -4.27 9.05 0.03
CA LYS A 43 -4.60 7.64 -0.12
C LYS A 43 -3.33 6.78 -0.06
N TYR A 44 -3.42 5.64 0.63
CA TYR A 44 -2.33 4.68 0.70
C TYR A 44 -2.06 4.05 -0.68
N HIS A 45 -0.85 3.50 -0.84
CA HIS A 45 -0.45 2.76 -2.03
C HIS A 45 -0.83 1.29 -1.90
N HIS A 46 -1.45 0.72 -2.95
CA HIS A 46 -1.73 -0.72 -3.02
C HIS A 46 -0.47 -1.50 -3.44
N GLU A 47 -0.17 -2.57 -2.72
CA GLU A 47 0.85 -3.53 -3.13
C GLU A 47 0.30 -4.94 -2.92
N PRO A 48 -0.01 -5.70 -3.98
CA PRO A 48 0.25 -5.39 -5.39
C PRO A 48 -0.64 -4.28 -5.95
N CYS A 49 -0.13 -3.57 -6.92
CA CYS A 49 -0.88 -2.51 -7.62
C CYS A 49 -1.54 -3.05 -8.90
N GLY A 50 -2.31 -2.18 -9.57
CA GLY A 50 -2.97 -2.54 -10.83
C GLY A 50 -4.15 -3.48 -10.66
N ILE A 51 -4.28 -4.43 -11.57
CA ILE A 51 -5.44 -5.34 -11.62
C ILE A 51 -5.56 -6.22 -10.36
N ASN A 52 -4.46 -6.47 -9.67
CA ASN A 52 -4.44 -7.32 -8.49
C ASN A 52 -4.59 -6.56 -7.17
N LYS A 53 -4.82 -5.25 -7.23
CA LYS A 53 -4.97 -4.44 -6.01
C LYS A 53 -6.20 -4.85 -5.21
N SER A 54 -6.10 -4.83 -3.90
CA SER A 54 -7.18 -5.15 -2.99
C SER A 54 -7.13 -4.21 -1.80
N ASP A 55 -8.30 -3.81 -1.29
CA ASP A 55 -8.40 -2.89 -0.14
C ASP A 55 -8.29 -3.69 1.16
N GLU A 56 -7.07 -4.07 1.50
CA GLU A 56 -6.76 -4.82 2.70
C GLU A 56 -5.56 -4.20 3.40
N GLU A 57 -5.56 -4.24 4.72
CA GLU A 57 -4.51 -3.66 5.54
C GLU A 57 -3.13 -4.19 5.20
N GLN A 58 -3.01 -5.49 4.96
CA GLN A 58 -1.75 -6.14 4.62
C GLN A 58 -1.35 -5.97 3.15
N LYS A 59 -2.14 -5.26 2.37
CA LYS A 59 -1.87 -4.99 0.95
C LYS A 59 -1.84 -3.50 0.65
N GLY A 60 -1.44 -2.70 1.63
CA GLY A 60 -1.31 -1.27 1.45
C GLY A 60 -0.26 -0.68 2.36
N VAL A 61 0.41 0.36 1.90
CA VAL A 61 1.42 1.10 2.66
C VAL A 61 1.33 2.59 2.36
N VAL A 62 1.84 3.41 3.27
CA VAL A 62 1.96 4.85 3.06
C VAL A 62 3.24 5.12 2.27
N LEU A 63 3.12 5.81 1.15
CA LEU A 63 4.26 6.30 0.35
C LEU A 63 4.15 7.80 0.13
N CYS A 64 5.29 8.51 0.19
CA CYS A 64 5.33 9.90 -0.23
C CYS A 64 5.23 9.97 -1.77
N ASP A 65 4.94 11.16 -2.30
CA ASP A 65 4.76 11.35 -3.74
C ASP A 65 5.96 10.89 -4.56
N THR A 66 7.17 11.17 -4.08
CA THR A 66 8.41 10.79 -4.76
C THR A 66 8.57 9.28 -4.85
N CYS A 67 8.42 8.58 -3.72
CA CYS A 67 8.56 7.12 -3.69
C CYS A 67 7.44 6.43 -4.46
N HIS A 68 6.21 6.98 -4.38
CA HIS A 68 5.08 6.46 -5.12
C HIS A 68 5.30 6.57 -6.63
N PHE A 69 5.78 7.73 -7.08
CA PHE A 69 6.12 7.93 -8.49
C PHE A 69 7.21 6.95 -8.93
N GLN A 70 8.27 6.78 -8.15
CA GLN A 70 9.35 5.86 -8.49
C GLN A 70 8.90 4.39 -8.49
N ARG A 71 7.97 4.02 -7.61
CA ARG A 71 7.40 2.67 -7.60
C ARG A 71 6.72 2.35 -8.92
N HIS A 72 6.04 3.33 -9.54
CA HIS A 72 5.32 3.12 -10.80
C HIS A 72 6.16 3.37 -12.05
N ASN A 73 7.12 4.30 -11.99
CA ASN A 73 7.79 4.83 -13.19
C ASN A 73 9.31 4.88 -13.09
N GLY A 74 9.88 4.64 -11.92
CA GLY A 74 11.30 4.85 -11.69
C GLY A 74 12.18 3.64 -11.95
N LYS A 75 13.48 3.87 -12.01
CA LYS A 75 14.48 2.80 -12.14
C LYS A 75 14.53 1.89 -10.92
N ASN A 76 14.12 2.41 -9.76
CA ASN A 76 14.15 1.68 -8.48
C ASN A 76 12.81 1.01 -8.17
N SER A 77 11.91 0.89 -9.14
CA SER A 77 10.57 0.35 -8.93
C SER A 77 10.58 -1.03 -8.27
N LEU A 78 11.41 -1.94 -8.76
CA LEU A 78 11.50 -3.29 -8.23
C LEU A 78 12.07 -3.31 -6.81
N GLU A 79 13.10 -2.51 -6.56
CA GLU A 79 13.70 -2.39 -5.24
C GLU A 79 12.70 -1.87 -4.21
N ILE A 80 11.91 -0.85 -4.59
CA ILE A 80 10.87 -0.29 -3.72
C ILE A 80 9.81 -1.35 -3.43
N ARG A 81 9.38 -2.08 -4.44
CA ARG A 81 8.43 -3.18 -4.29
C ARG A 81 8.92 -4.23 -3.29
N GLU A 82 10.17 -4.64 -3.42
CA GLU A 82 10.77 -5.64 -2.52
C GLU A 82 10.80 -5.13 -1.07
N LYS A 83 11.14 -3.86 -0.88
CA LYS A 83 11.14 -3.25 0.45
C LYS A 83 9.74 -3.19 1.06
N ILE A 84 8.73 -2.87 0.25
CA ILE A 84 7.34 -2.85 0.70
C ILE A 84 6.89 -4.25 1.10
N GLU A 85 7.17 -5.24 0.28
CA GLU A 85 6.80 -6.63 0.56
C GLU A 85 7.45 -7.13 1.85
N GLU A 86 8.73 -6.82 2.04
CA GLU A 86 9.44 -7.18 3.26
C GLU A 86 8.87 -6.48 4.49
N TYR A 87 8.55 -5.19 4.38
CA TYR A 87 7.93 -4.43 5.46
C TYR A 87 6.58 -5.05 5.88
N LEU A 88 5.72 -5.33 4.90
CA LEU A 88 4.41 -5.94 5.17
C LEU A 88 4.55 -7.33 5.78
N LYS A 89 5.52 -8.09 5.33
CA LYS A 89 5.82 -9.40 5.88
C LYS A 89 6.17 -9.30 7.37
N LYS A 90 7.00 -8.32 7.74
CA LYS A 90 7.35 -8.10 9.16
C LYS A 90 6.14 -7.68 10.00
N CYS A 91 5.22 -6.91 9.43
CA CYS A 91 4.04 -6.46 10.15
C CYS A 91 3.03 -7.57 10.43
N TYR A 92 2.96 -8.59 9.56
CA TYR A 92 1.89 -9.58 9.58
C TYR A 92 2.37 -11.03 9.70
N GLU A 93 3.62 -11.23 10.04
CA GLU A 93 4.15 -12.55 10.39
C GLU A 93 4.37 -12.71 11.87
#